data_e45ce0a2ec92152b0215258a5c038023
#
_entry.id   e45ce0a2ec92152b0215258a5c038023
#
_cell.length_a   1.000
_cell.length_b   1.000
_cell.length_c   1.000
_cell.angle_alpha   90.00
_cell.angle_beta   90.00
_cell.angle_gamma   90.00
#
_symmetry.space_group_name_H-M   'P 1'
#
loop_
_entity.id
_entity.type
_entity.pdbx_description
1 polymer ?
#
loop_
_entity_poly.entity_id
_entity_poly.type
_entity_poly.pdbx_seq_one_letter_code
_entity_poly.pdbx_strand_id
1 'polypeptide(L)'
;NKAEINLLPISSYDGQVSVVRDQEGLAKALKALAAERVLGFDTETRPAFNKGERHAPAVLQLAGASKVFIFQLTVLGFPEQLRAVLADSERIKAGVAHDHDVRTLQELEAFEPAGFIDLGTLAKNAGLKNFGLRGLAAALLGVRISKKARLSNWAVKRLTPDQITYAATDAWIGRELYLRFEKSGLADSAIPDYGSDAL
;
A
#
# COMPACT_ATOMS: atom_id res chain seq x y z
N ASN A 1 18.98 -1.87 -14.91
CA ASN A 1 19.82 -1.98 -13.70
C ASN A 1 19.64 -0.74 -12.81
N LYS A 2 20.34 -0.66 -11.64
CA LYS A 2 20.20 0.46 -10.69
C LYS A 2 20.63 1.81 -11.27
N ALA A 3 21.63 1.83 -12.14
CA ALA A 3 22.10 3.04 -12.79
C ALA A 3 21.04 3.58 -13.77
N GLU A 4 20.41 2.72 -14.54
CA GLU A 4 19.32 3.09 -15.46
C GLU A 4 18.11 3.66 -14.72
N ILE A 5 17.72 3.05 -13.58
CA ILE A 5 16.62 3.55 -12.75
C ILE A 5 16.90 4.99 -12.26
N ASN A 6 18.17 5.31 -11.98
CA ASN A 6 18.52 6.65 -11.51
C ASN A 6 18.44 7.74 -12.60
N LEU A 7 18.40 7.36 -13.88
CA LEU A 7 18.20 8.27 -14.99
C LEU A 7 16.73 8.59 -15.28
N LEU A 8 15.81 7.79 -14.74
CA LEU A 8 14.39 8.02 -14.93
C LEU A 8 13.91 9.29 -14.20
N PRO A 9 12.85 9.95 -14.72
CA PRO A 9 12.24 11.07 -14.02
C PRO A 9 11.77 10.64 -12.64
N ILE A 10 11.98 11.51 -11.64
CA ILE A 10 11.43 11.27 -10.31
C ILE A 10 9.93 11.57 -10.34
N SER A 11 9.14 10.68 -9.76
CA SER A 11 7.70 10.86 -9.62
C SER A 11 7.32 10.83 -8.14
N SER A 12 6.33 11.62 -7.80
CA SER A 12 5.66 11.64 -6.51
C SER A 12 4.18 11.90 -6.72
N TYR A 13 3.35 11.45 -5.80
CA TYR A 13 1.93 11.77 -5.84
C TYR A 13 1.73 13.27 -5.61
N ASP A 14 1.04 13.91 -6.53
CA ASP A 14 0.70 15.35 -6.53
C ASP A 14 -0.80 15.63 -6.38
N GLY A 15 -1.59 14.56 -6.21
CA GLY A 15 -3.03 14.66 -6.00
C GLY A 15 -3.42 14.97 -4.56
N GLN A 16 -4.70 14.81 -4.27
CA GLN A 16 -5.25 15.07 -2.94
C GLN A 16 -4.83 14.01 -1.92
N VAL A 17 -4.31 14.45 -0.78
CA VAL A 17 -3.98 13.59 0.37
C VAL A 17 -4.77 14.03 1.59
N SER A 18 -5.34 13.07 2.33
CA SER A 18 -5.92 13.30 3.66
C SER A 18 -5.20 12.47 4.71
N VAL A 19 -4.65 13.13 5.72
CA VAL A 19 -4.14 12.47 6.92
C VAL A 19 -5.31 12.32 7.89
N VAL A 20 -5.69 11.07 8.17
CA VAL A 20 -6.83 10.68 9.01
C VAL A 20 -6.34 10.41 10.42
N ARG A 21 -6.88 11.16 11.41
CA ARG A 21 -6.43 11.13 12.80
C ARG A 21 -7.58 11.09 13.80
N ASP A 22 -8.82 11.19 13.34
CA ASP A 22 -10.03 11.24 14.13
C ASP A 22 -11.21 10.57 13.44
N GLN A 23 -12.32 10.43 14.13
CA GLN A 23 -13.51 9.73 13.65
C GLN A 23 -14.20 10.48 12.49
N GLU A 24 -14.14 11.81 12.46
CA GLU A 24 -14.72 12.58 11.36
C GLU A 24 -13.94 12.36 10.06
N GLY A 25 -12.61 12.41 10.12
CA GLY A 25 -11.73 12.09 9.02
C GLY A 25 -11.90 10.65 8.55
N LEU A 26 -12.03 9.69 9.48
CA LEU A 26 -12.31 8.29 9.18
C LEU A 26 -13.62 8.13 8.39
N ALA A 27 -14.71 8.72 8.85
CA ALA A 27 -16.00 8.63 8.16
C ALA A 27 -15.95 9.20 6.74
N LYS A 28 -15.26 10.33 6.54
CA LYS A 28 -15.03 10.92 5.21
C LYS A 28 -14.20 10.02 4.31
N ALA A 29 -13.14 9.42 4.86
CA ALA A 29 -12.28 8.50 4.13
C ALA A 29 -13.05 7.25 3.69
N LEU A 30 -13.77 6.60 4.60
CA LEU A 30 -14.55 5.40 4.32
C LEU A 30 -15.61 5.65 3.25
N LYS A 31 -16.30 6.80 3.31
CA LYS A 31 -17.28 7.19 2.27
C LYS A 31 -16.63 7.31 0.89
N ALA A 32 -15.45 7.91 0.82
CA ALA A 32 -14.73 8.05 -0.46
C ALA A 32 -14.20 6.70 -0.97
N LEU A 33 -13.67 5.86 -0.06
CA LEU A 33 -13.15 4.54 -0.40
C LEU A 33 -14.25 3.54 -0.79
N ALA A 34 -15.50 3.76 -0.39
CA ALA A 34 -16.62 2.86 -0.68
C ALA A 34 -16.86 2.64 -2.18
N ALA A 35 -16.54 3.63 -3.02
CA ALA A 35 -16.70 3.54 -4.47
C ALA A 35 -15.49 2.94 -5.20
N GLU A 36 -14.39 2.69 -4.50
CA GLU A 36 -13.15 2.22 -5.11
C GLU A 36 -13.11 0.68 -5.19
N ARG A 37 -12.92 0.14 -6.37
CA ARG A 37 -12.69 -1.29 -6.61
C ARG A 37 -11.25 -1.69 -6.30
N VAL A 38 -10.30 -0.81 -6.65
CA VAL A 38 -8.86 -1.05 -6.49
C VAL A 38 -8.26 0.03 -5.60
N LEU A 39 -7.62 -0.39 -4.55
CA LEU A 39 -6.85 0.45 -3.64
C LEU A 39 -5.37 0.10 -3.72
N GLY A 40 -4.51 1.10 -3.77
CA GLY A 40 -3.11 0.90 -3.43
C GLY A 40 -2.97 0.81 -1.92
N PHE A 41 -2.17 -0.14 -1.44
CA PHE A 41 -1.97 -0.42 -0.02
C PHE A 41 -0.48 -0.37 0.33
N ASP A 42 -0.18 0.28 1.46
CA ASP A 42 1.14 0.21 2.09
C ASP A 42 1.03 0.51 3.58
N THR A 43 2.08 0.22 4.36
CA THR A 43 2.20 0.61 5.76
C THR A 43 3.57 1.21 6.06
N GLU A 44 3.62 2.02 7.10
CA GLU A 44 4.88 2.56 7.59
C GLU A 44 5.04 2.30 9.09
N THR A 45 6.23 1.83 9.43
CA THR A 45 6.58 1.44 10.80
C THR A 45 7.80 2.23 11.24
N ARG A 46 7.85 2.62 12.51
CA ARG A 46 9.06 3.18 13.10
C ARG A 46 10.24 2.24 12.87
N PRO A 47 11.39 2.73 12.37
CA PRO A 47 12.55 1.87 12.15
C PRO A 47 13.07 1.28 13.46
N ALA A 48 13.40 0.00 13.44
CA ALA A 48 14.08 -0.71 14.51
C ALA A 48 15.60 -0.63 14.30
N PHE A 49 16.33 -0.16 15.29
CA PHE A 49 17.79 -0.03 15.23
C PHE A 49 18.52 -1.08 16.06
N ASN A 50 17.82 -1.74 16.98
CA ASN A 50 18.39 -2.77 17.84
C ASN A 50 17.89 -4.16 17.43
N LYS A 51 18.75 -5.17 17.61
CA LYS A 51 18.39 -6.58 17.37
C LYS A 51 17.21 -6.99 18.29
N GLY A 52 16.13 -7.49 17.67
CA GLY A 52 14.92 -7.92 18.39
C GLY A 52 13.89 -6.81 18.65
N GLU A 53 14.23 -5.55 18.35
CA GLU A 53 13.26 -4.46 18.42
C GLU A 53 12.18 -4.64 17.33
N ARG A 54 10.90 -4.54 17.72
CA ARG A 54 9.75 -4.60 16.82
C ARG A 54 8.82 -3.45 17.14
N HIS A 55 8.25 -2.85 16.11
CA HIS A 55 7.25 -1.79 16.26
C HIS A 55 6.02 -2.16 15.46
N ALA A 56 4.87 -1.82 16.00
CA ALA A 56 3.61 -1.91 15.29
C ALA A 56 3.56 -0.90 14.14
N PRO A 57 2.78 -1.15 13.08
CA PRO A 57 2.52 -0.17 12.05
C PRO A 57 2.00 1.14 12.63
N ALA A 58 2.67 2.24 12.31
CA ALA A 58 2.30 3.57 12.79
C ALA A 58 1.32 4.26 11.85
N VAL A 59 1.41 3.90 10.56
CA VAL A 59 0.63 4.51 9.47
C VAL A 59 0.19 3.42 8.51
N LEU A 60 -1.03 3.54 8.02
CA LEU A 60 -1.61 2.73 6.93
C LEU A 60 -2.05 3.66 5.82
N GLN A 61 -1.73 3.33 4.58
CA GLN A 61 -2.10 4.11 3.41
C GLN A 61 -3.05 3.33 2.50
N LEU A 62 -4.10 4.02 2.05
CA LEU A 62 -5.00 3.54 1.00
C LEU A 62 -5.12 4.59 -0.10
N ALA A 63 -4.69 4.23 -1.31
CA ALA A 63 -4.77 5.08 -2.49
C ALA A 63 -5.96 4.68 -3.36
N GLY A 64 -6.93 5.58 -3.49
CA GLY A 64 -8.01 5.48 -4.47
C GLY A 64 -7.64 6.15 -5.80
N ALA A 65 -8.61 6.30 -6.69
CA ALA A 65 -8.41 6.87 -8.02
C ALA A 65 -8.01 8.35 -8.00
N SER A 66 -8.57 9.14 -7.10
CA SER A 66 -8.37 10.59 -7.06
C SER A 66 -7.78 11.10 -5.75
N LYS A 67 -7.64 10.24 -4.75
CA LYS A 67 -7.22 10.66 -3.42
C LYS A 67 -6.52 9.55 -2.66
N VAL A 68 -5.49 9.93 -1.89
CA VAL A 68 -4.82 9.04 -0.97
C VAL A 68 -5.21 9.39 0.47
N PHE A 69 -5.52 8.36 1.26
CA PHE A 69 -5.80 8.46 2.68
C PHE A 69 -4.65 7.84 3.47
N ILE A 70 -4.12 8.60 4.41
CA ILE A 70 -3.04 8.20 5.32
C ILE A 70 -3.64 8.12 6.72
N PHE A 71 -3.89 6.89 7.20
CA PHE A 71 -4.43 6.65 8.54
C PHE A 71 -3.29 6.60 9.54
N GLN A 72 -3.22 7.57 10.43
CA GLN A 72 -2.20 7.62 11.47
C GLN A 72 -2.62 6.77 12.66
N LEU A 73 -2.28 5.46 12.62
CA LEU A 73 -2.75 4.46 13.59
C LEU A 73 -2.31 4.75 15.02
N THR A 74 -1.17 5.40 15.22
CA THR A 74 -0.70 5.82 16.55
C THR A 74 -1.60 6.86 17.22
N VAL A 75 -2.49 7.51 16.47
CA VAL A 75 -3.43 8.54 16.97
C VAL A 75 -4.88 8.07 16.86
N LEU A 76 -5.24 7.52 15.70
CA LEU A 76 -6.59 7.05 15.40
C LEU A 76 -6.92 5.70 16.06
N GLY A 77 -5.90 4.88 16.35
CA GLY A 77 -6.07 3.46 16.58
C GLY A 77 -6.30 2.68 15.28
N PHE A 78 -6.74 1.44 15.39
CA PHE A 78 -7.08 0.59 14.24
C PHE A 78 -8.57 0.19 14.31
N PRO A 79 -9.49 1.10 13.95
CA PRO A 79 -10.92 0.92 14.14
C PRO A 79 -11.51 -0.17 13.26
N GLU A 80 -12.60 -0.79 13.72
CA GLU A 80 -13.30 -1.88 13.06
C GLU A 80 -13.68 -1.54 11.60
N GLN A 81 -14.15 -0.31 11.37
CA GLN A 81 -14.56 0.13 10.04
C GLN A 81 -13.38 0.13 9.04
N LEU A 82 -12.16 0.45 9.48
CA LEU A 82 -10.96 0.39 8.65
C LEU A 82 -10.54 -1.07 8.42
N ARG A 83 -10.66 -1.94 9.46
CA ARG A 83 -10.44 -3.37 9.31
C ARG A 83 -11.44 -4.01 8.33
N ALA A 84 -12.70 -3.57 8.34
CA ALA A 84 -13.70 -4.03 7.38
C ALA A 84 -13.32 -3.73 5.91
N VAL A 85 -12.68 -2.58 5.63
CA VAL A 85 -12.14 -2.31 4.29
C VAL A 85 -11.03 -3.30 3.90
N LEU A 86 -10.20 -3.71 4.86
CA LEU A 86 -9.12 -4.66 4.61
C LEU A 86 -9.62 -6.12 4.52
N ALA A 87 -10.77 -6.41 5.09
CA ALA A 87 -11.44 -7.72 5.05
C ALA A 87 -12.40 -7.88 3.85
N ASP A 88 -12.63 -6.83 3.07
CA ASP A 88 -13.53 -6.85 1.92
C ASP A 88 -12.89 -7.58 0.73
N SER A 89 -13.40 -8.77 0.38
CA SER A 89 -12.91 -9.58 -0.74
C SER A 89 -13.19 -8.97 -2.11
N GLU A 90 -14.25 -8.17 -2.23
CA GLU A 90 -14.64 -7.53 -3.49
C GLU A 90 -13.74 -6.33 -3.84
N ARG A 91 -12.91 -5.91 -2.89
CA ARG A 91 -12.02 -4.77 -3.03
C ARG A 91 -10.57 -5.19 -3.06
N ILE A 92 -9.90 -4.90 -4.14
CA ILE A 92 -8.47 -5.20 -4.31
C ILE A 92 -7.64 -4.24 -3.48
N LYS A 93 -6.71 -4.76 -2.68
CA LYS A 93 -5.66 -4.02 -1.99
C LYS A 93 -4.32 -4.43 -2.57
N ALA A 94 -3.76 -3.59 -3.45
CA ALA A 94 -2.54 -3.87 -4.18
C ALA A 94 -1.33 -3.24 -3.50
N GLY A 95 -0.34 -4.05 -3.16
CA GLY A 95 0.91 -3.64 -2.53
C GLY A 95 2.06 -4.54 -2.94
N VAL A 96 3.25 -4.29 -2.42
CA VAL A 96 4.45 -5.10 -2.67
C VAL A 96 4.93 -5.70 -1.36
N ALA A 97 5.06 -7.03 -1.31
CA ALA A 97 5.56 -7.77 -0.15
C ALA A 97 4.81 -7.47 1.17
N HIS A 98 3.50 -7.29 1.06
CA HIS A 98 2.62 -6.83 2.15
C HIS A 98 2.28 -7.89 3.21
N ASP A 99 2.67 -9.15 3.07
CA ASP A 99 2.32 -10.22 4.02
C ASP A 99 2.77 -9.94 5.45
N HIS A 100 3.94 -9.30 5.60
CA HIS A 100 4.43 -8.90 6.91
C HIS A 100 3.59 -7.76 7.49
N ASP A 101 3.24 -6.78 6.67
CA ASP A 101 2.44 -5.62 7.06
C ASP A 101 1.04 -6.05 7.51
N VAL A 102 0.39 -6.94 6.75
CA VAL A 102 -0.93 -7.50 7.09
C VAL A 102 -0.87 -8.24 8.42
N ARG A 103 0.15 -9.11 8.63
CA ARG A 103 0.32 -9.83 9.90
C ARG A 103 0.51 -8.89 11.09
N THR A 104 1.32 -7.85 10.94
CA THR A 104 1.55 -6.88 12.01
C THR A 104 0.33 -6.00 12.29
N LEU A 105 -0.52 -5.76 11.30
CA LEU A 105 -1.83 -5.15 11.51
C LEU A 105 -2.78 -6.08 12.26
N GLN A 106 -2.78 -7.39 11.97
CA GLN A 106 -3.55 -8.39 12.71
C GLN A 106 -3.09 -8.55 14.17
N GLU A 107 -1.81 -8.26 14.46
CA GLU A 107 -1.29 -8.21 15.84
C GLU A 107 -1.83 -7.01 16.62
N LEU A 108 -2.21 -5.90 15.94
CA LEU A 108 -2.87 -4.75 16.58
C LEU A 108 -4.31 -5.07 16.93
N GLU A 109 -5.06 -5.57 15.96
CA GLU A 109 -6.46 -5.94 16.10
C GLU A 109 -6.80 -7.03 15.09
N ALA A 110 -7.49 -8.08 15.54
CA ALA A 110 -7.85 -9.22 14.69
C ALA A 110 -8.80 -8.83 13.56
N PHE A 111 -8.52 -9.31 12.36
CA PHE A 111 -9.42 -9.29 11.20
C PHE A 111 -8.99 -10.37 10.19
N GLU A 112 -9.90 -10.77 9.30
CA GLU A 112 -9.61 -11.71 8.22
C GLU A 112 -9.26 -10.94 6.95
N PRO A 113 -7.97 -10.87 6.54
CA PRO A 113 -7.57 -10.13 5.36
C PRO A 113 -8.09 -10.80 4.08
N ALA A 114 -8.67 -10.03 3.17
CA ALA A 114 -9.15 -10.52 1.90
C ALA A 114 -8.86 -9.52 0.77
N GLY A 115 -8.84 -9.96 -0.48
CA GLY A 115 -8.63 -9.12 -1.65
C GLY A 115 -7.23 -8.48 -1.76
N PHE A 116 -6.23 -8.99 -1.05
CA PHE A 116 -4.85 -8.51 -1.15
C PHE A 116 -4.15 -9.13 -2.35
N ILE A 117 -3.44 -8.30 -3.12
CA ILE A 117 -2.64 -8.72 -4.27
C ILE A 117 -1.21 -8.24 -4.10
N ASP A 118 -0.27 -9.21 -4.05
CA ASP A 118 1.17 -8.90 -4.05
C ASP A 118 1.68 -8.70 -5.47
N LEU A 119 2.03 -7.46 -5.78
CA LEU A 119 2.57 -7.06 -7.07
C LEU A 119 3.95 -7.66 -7.34
N GLY A 120 4.71 -8.01 -6.33
CA GLY A 120 5.98 -8.73 -6.47
C GLY A 120 5.75 -10.15 -7.00
N THR A 121 4.73 -10.83 -6.49
CA THR A 121 4.29 -12.15 -6.96
C THR A 121 3.77 -12.08 -8.40
N LEU A 122 2.92 -11.09 -8.73
CA LEU A 122 2.49 -10.84 -10.11
C LEU A 122 3.67 -10.66 -11.06
N ALA A 123 4.62 -9.82 -10.67
CA ALA A 123 5.81 -9.55 -11.45
C ALA A 123 6.65 -10.81 -11.70
N LYS A 124 6.81 -11.64 -10.66
CA LYS A 124 7.53 -12.91 -10.76
C LYS A 124 6.84 -13.86 -11.74
N ASN A 125 5.52 -13.99 -11.64
CA ASN A 125 4.74 -14.85 -12.54
C ASN A 125 4.79 -14.34 -13.98
N ALA A 126 4.86 -13.03 -14.19
CA ALA A 126 5.04 -12.40 -15.50
C ALA A 126 6.49 -12.45 -16.01
N GLY A 127 7.42 -13.11 -15.31
CA GLY A 127 8.83 -13.23 -15.73
C GLY A 127 9.65 -11.94 -15.61
N LEU A 128 9.20 -10.96 -14.86
CA LEU A 128 9.96 -9.74 -14.61
C LEU A 128 11.14 -10.01 -13.68
N LYS A 129 12.21 -9.21 -13.83
CA LYS A 129 13.43 -9.36 -13.01
C LYS A 129 13.43 -8.54 -11.72
N ASN A 130 12.53 -7.56 -11.59
CA ASN A 130 12.40 -6.68 -10.43
C ASN A 130 11.06 -6.90 -9.78
N PHE A 131 11.04 -7.12 -8.47
CA PHE A 131 9.84 -7.44 -7.70
C PHE A 131 9.50 -6.39 -6.64
N GLY A 132 10.42 -5.49 -6.34
CA GLY A 132 10.18 -4.39 -5.38
C GLY A 132 9.51 -3.18 -6.04
N LEU A 133 8.76 -2.42 -5.26
CA LEU A 133 7.95 -1.27 -5.71
C LEU A 133 8.70 -0.33 -6.65
N ARG A 134 9.93 0.08 -6.30
CA ARG A 134 10.75 0.98 -7.14
C ARG A 134 11.21 0.37 -8.45
N GLY A 135 11.55 -0.93 -8.41
CA GLY A 135 11.94 -1.65 -9.62
C GLY A 135 10.77 -1.80 -10.57
N LEU A 136 9.58 -2.10 -10.05
CA LEU A 136 8.35 -2.20 -10.81
C LEU A 136 7.90 -0.84 -11.36
N ALA A 137 7.97 0.24 -10.56
CA ALA A 137 7.69 1.59 -11.02
C ALA A 137 8.59 1.98 -12.20
N ALA A 138 9.89 1.66 -12.11
CA ALA A 138 10.84 1.92 -13.19
C ALA A 138 10.53 1.10 -14.44
N ALA A 139 10.25 -0.20 -14.28
CA ALA A 139 10.05 -1.13 -15.40
C ALA A 139 8.72 -0.91 -16.12
N LEU A 140 7.64 -0.65 -15.39
CA LEU A 140 6.27 -0.63 -15.92
C LEU A 140 5.69 0.77 -16.11
N LEU A 141 6.15 1.75 -15.32
CA LEU A 141 5.67 3.13 -15.38
C LEU A 141 6.73 4.10 -15.92
N GLY A 142 7.99 3.67 -16.07
CA GLY A 142 9.07 4.52 -16.56
C GLY A 142 9.48 5.66 -15.61
N VAL A 143 9.23 5.49 -14.31
CA VAL A 143 9.52 6.50 -13.29
C VAL A 143 10.34 5.93 -12.14
N ARG A 144 11.06 6.80 -11.42
CA ARG A 144 11.65 6.45 -10.13
C ARG A 144 10.95 7.17 -8.99
N ILE A 145 10.90 6.53 -7.82
CA ILE A 145 10.32 7.11 -6.60
C ILE A 145 11.40 7.35 -5.55
N SER A 146 11.18 8.36 -4.68
CA SER A 146 12.13 8.73 -3.63
C SER A 146 12.19 7.67 -2.52
N LYS A 147 13.32 7.55 -1.83
CA LYS A 147 13.49 6.78 -0.58
C LYS A 147 13.65 7.68 0.64
N LYS A 148 13.53 8.98 0.48
CA LYS A 148 14.01 9.96 1.47
C LYS A 148 13.42 9.76 2.87
N ALA A 149 12.12 9.47 2.97
CA ALA A 149 11.42 9.31 4.24
C ALA A 149 11.37 7.87 4.78
N ARG A 150 11.86 6.87 4.05
CA ARG A 150 11.71 5.44 4.40
C ARG A 150 12.16 5.08 5.81
N LEU A 151 13.25 5.66 6.29
CA LEU A 151 13.84 5.38 7.61
C LEU A 151 13.52 6.48 8.63
N SER A 152 12.50 7.29 8.40
CA SER A 152 12.08 8.31 9.33
C SER A 152 11.26 7.71 10.50
N ASN A 153 11.12 8.46 11.58
CA ASN A 153 10.25 8.04 12.69
C ASN A 153 8.79 8.25 12.32
N TRP A 154 8.09 7.18 11.95
CA TRP A 154 6.66 7.22 11.58
C TRP A 154 5.71 7.32 12.77
N ALA A 155 6.19 7.05 14.00
CA ALA A 155 5.39 7.15 15.23
C ALA A 155 5.32 8.57 15.81
N VAL A 156 5.52 9.59 14.99
CA VAL A 156 5.42 11.01 15.41
C VAL A 156 3.97 11.45 15.53
N LYS A 157 3.71 12.47 16.38
CA LYS A 157 2.35 13.03 16.54
C LYS A 157 1.82 13.67 15.25
N ARG A 158 2.68 14.25 14.43
CA ARG A 158 2.34 14.87 13.14
C ARG A 158 3.38 14.46 12.10
N LEU A 159 2.89 13.92 10.99
CA LEU A 159 3.73 13.59 9.85
C LEU A 159 4.25 14.86 9.18
N THR A 160 5.50 14.82 8.73
CA THR A 160 6.10 15.90 7.96
C THR A 160 5.57 15.87 6.51
N PRO A 161 5.68 16.97 5.75
CA PRO A 161 5.34 16.98 4.33
C PRO A 161 6.06 15.90 3.53
N ASP A 162 7.36 15.66 3.80
CA ASP A 162 8.16 14.62 3.15
C ASP A 162 7.61 13.21 3.46
N GLN A 163 7.17 12.94 4.69
CA GLN A 163 6.53 11.68 5.06
C GLN A 163 5.19 11.50 4.35
N ILE A 164 4.35 12.54 4.34
CA ILE A 164 3.05 12.50 3.66
C ILE A 164 3.23 12.22 2.17
N THR A 165 4.13 12.93 1.50
CA THR A 165 4.42 12.71 0.08
C THR A 165 4.95 11.31 -0.18
N TYR A 166 5.86 10.82 0.65
CA TYR A 166 6.43 9.48 0.54
C TYR A 166 5.34 8.40 0.67
N ALA A 167 4.57 8.42 1.76
CA ALA A 167 3.53 7.44 2.04
C ALA A 167 2.42 7.45 0.97
N ALA A 168 2.00 8.63 0.53
CA ALA A 168 1.02 8.76 -0.54
C ALA A 168 1.55 8.21 -1.87
N THR A 169 2.82 8.45 -2.18
CA THR A 169 3.45 7.97 -3.41
C THR A 169 3.55 6.45 -3.45
N ASP A 170 3.98 5.80 -2.36
CA ASP A 170 4.17 4.36 -2.32
C ASP A 170 2.82 3.63 -2.49
N ALA A 171 1.75 4.06 -1.81
CA ALA A 171 0.42 3.50 -2.00
C ALA A 171 -0.14 3.79 -3.40
N TRP A 172 -0.02 5.01 -3.91
CA TRP A 172 -0.48 5.36 -5.25
C TRP A 172 0.22 4.53 -6.33
N ILE A 173 1.54 4.39 -6.28
CA ILE A 173 2.31 3.56 -7.22
C ILE A 173 1.83 2.11 -7.15
N GLY A 174 1.52 1.58 -5.97
CA GLY A 174 0.94 0.24 -5.82
C GLY A 174 -0.34 0.09 -6.65
N ARG A 175 -1.26 1.06 -6.56
CA ARG A 175 -2.49 1.08 -7.36
C ARG A 175 -2.21 1.16 -8.86
N GLU A 176 -1.36 2.08 -9.29
CA GLU A 176 -1.04 2.28 -10.71
C GLU A 176 -0.37 1.03 -11.33
N LEU A 177 0.50 0.37 -10.59
CA LEU A 177 1.12 -0.89 -11.01
C LEU A 177 0.08 -1.99 -11.18
N TYR A 178 -0.86 -2.14 -10.24
CA TYR A 178 -1.93 -3.13 -10.38
C TYR A 178 -2.76 -2.88 -11.64
N LEU A 179 -3.20 -1.64 -11.86
CA LEU A 179 -3.96 -1.27 -13.05
C LEU A 179 -3.16 -1.52 -14.34
N ARG A 180 -1.85 -1.39 -14.28
CA ARG A 180 -0.97 -1.71 -15.42
C ARG A 180 -0.92 -3.21 -15.68
N PHE A 181 -0.81 -4.05 -14.63
CA PHE A 181 -0.89 -5.50 -14.74
C PHE A 181 -2.27 -5.94 -15.27
N GLU A 182 -3.34 -5.40 -14.74
CA GLU A 182 -4.71 -5.70 -15.17
C GLU A 182 -4.89 -5.38 -16.67
N LYS A 183 -4.49 -4.19 -17.10
CA LYS A 183 -4.58 -3.78 -18.51
C LYS A 183 -3.78 -4.67 -19.46
N SER A 184 -2.70 -5.28 -18.99
CA SER A 184 -1.88 -6.20 -19.77
C SER A 184 -2.36 -7.66 -19.73
N GLY A 185 -3.46 -7.97 -19.04
CA GLY A 185 -3.97 -9.33 -18.86
C GLY A 185 -3.13 -10.19 -17.91
N LEU A 186 -2.17 -9.59 -17.20
CA LEU A 186 -1.27 -10.31 -16.29
C LEU A 186 -1.82 -10.41 -14.87
N ALA A 187 -2.87 -9.67 -14.54
CA ALA A 187 -3.50 -9.71 -13.22
C ALA A 187 -4.33 -10.99 -13.01
N ASP A 188 -4.93 -11.53 -14.06
CA ASP A 188 -5.79 -12.72 -13.99
C ASP A 188 -5.01 -14.00 -13.62
N SER A 189 -3.71 -14.03 -13.86
CA SER A 189 -2.83 -15.14 -13.48
C SER A 189 -2.52 -15.24 -11.99
N ALA A 190 -3.01 -14.32 -11.18
CA ALA A 190 -2.72 -14.23 -9.75
C ALA A 190 -3.93 -14.41 -8.84
N ILE A 191 -5.14 -14.54 -9.41
CA ILE A 191 -6.30 -14.98 -8.64
C ILE A 191 -6.09 -16.48 -8.42
N PRO A 192 -5.84 -16.96 -7.18
CA PRO A 192 -5.83 -18.39 -6.94
C PRO A 192 -7.20 -18.91 -7.38
N ASP A 193 -7.19 -19.91 -8.28
CA ASP A 193 -8.38 -20.69 -8.56
C ASP A 193 -8.77 -21.42 -7.27
N TYR A 194 -9.62 -20.81 -6.48
CA TYR A 194 -10.30 -21.47 -5.37
C TYR A 194 -11.35 -22.39 -5.98
N GLY A 195 -10.85 -23.49 -6.51
CA GLY A 195 -11.48 -24.52 -7.27
C GLY A 195 -12.98 -24.64 -7.05
N SER A 196 -13.68 -24.69 -8.16
CA SER A 196 -15.06 -25.18 -8.32
C SER A 196 -15.22 -26.67 -7.99
N ASP A 197 -14.39 -27.22 -7.11
CA ASP A 197 -14.49 -28.61 -6.64
C ASP A 197 -15.10 -28.66 -5.24
N ALA A 198 -16.39 -28.28 -5.16
CA ALA A 198 -17.29 -28.67 -4.06
C ALA A 198 -18.75 -28.66 -4.56
N LEU A 199 -19.10 -29.64 -5.34
CA LEU A 199 -20.48 -30.17 -5.45
C LEU A 199 -20.44 -31.68 -5.31
#